data_2a931f3834a17427c140e04f5c9eb677
#
_entry.id   2a931f3834a17427c140e04f5c9eb677
#
_cell.length_a   1.000
_cell.length_b   1.000
_cell.length_c   1.000
_cell.angle_alpha   90.00
_cell.angle_beta   90.00
_cell.angle_gamma   90.00
#
_symmetry.space_group_name_H-M   'P 1'
#
loop_
_entity.id
_entity.type
_entity.pdbx_description
1 polymer ?
#
loop_
_entity_poly.entity_id
_entity_poly.type
_entity_poly.pdbx_seq_one_letter_code
_entity_poly.pdbx_strand_id
1 'polypeptide(L)'
;MSAFQLALKNISGNAFRNFVVALCATLVSAFVLFTAVIMRGAESSLRLTIDRLGADVIVVPLGSQDTVESALLMGVPARVWMPKKDNLEKIAAIPGVEIVTPQMFLVTLSNVACCAVSNMFMIAYEPATDFTIEPWLKQELGDDLHLGEVVGGTFVTASEGEDKIRVYGYLTTLKTNLEPTGTGLDQSVFLSFDTAYDIAEKSVTAAEKPLDIPPDSISAALIKVTPGTDPHDVAVRIAQKIPGVTSIESSDLFQTYRKQMTGLLRTIMVVLGVTLGLSIMLIALVFSMAANERRKELGVLRALGATRLYIFQSLLAEASLLALFGGITGVNLASLAIFLFRNLIMVSLDIPFLLPSPGSLLTQIGIGLLLALFSVNLAALIPAYKISRQDPAIAMRE
;
A
#
# COMPACT_ATOMS: atom_id res chain seq x y z
N MET A 1 -30.55 7.03 -38.70
CA MET A 1 -30.08 7.03 -37.28
C MET A 1 -28.74 6.31 -37.21
N SER A 2 -27.78 6.89 -36.50
CA SER A 2 -26.53 6.15 -36.28
C SER A 2 -26.75 5.00 -35.27
N ALA A 3 -25.91 3.93 -35.36
CA ALA A 3 -25.97 2.80 -34.42
C ALA A 3 -25.89 3.27 -32.95
N PHE A 4 -25.14 4.33 -32.71
CA PHE A 4 -24.98 4.95 -31.38
C PHE A 4 -26.25 5.63 -30.86
N GLN A 5 -26.99 6.35 -31.72
CA GLN A 5 -28.27 6.97 -31.34
C GLN A 5 -29.33 5.92 -31.02
N LEU A 6 -29.34 4.81 -31.74
CA LEU A 6 -30.21 3.67 -31.45
C LEU A 6 -29.84 3.03 -30.10
N ALA A 7 -28.56 2.84 -29.82
CA ALA A 7 -28.08 2.29 -28.56
C ALA A 7 -28.51 3.13 -27.36
N LEU A 8 -28.37 4.47 -27.44
CA LEU A 8 -28.81 5.40 -26.39
C LEU A 8 -30.32 5.30 -26.11
N LYS A 9 -31.14 5.21 -27.16
CA LYS A 9 -32.61 5.06 -27.02
C LYS A 9 -32.96 3.72 -26.41
N ASN A 10 -32.23 2.66 -26.71
CA ASN A 10 -32.46 1.32 -26.21
C ASN A 10 -32.12 1.15 -24.72
N ILE A 11 -31.15 1.94 -24.20
CA ILE A 11 -30.80 1.92 -22.77
C ILE A 11 -31.99 2.31 -21.89
N SER A 12 -32.90 3.20 -22.35
CA SER A 12 -34.10 3.56 -21.59
C SER A 12 -35.20 2.49 -21.51
N GLY A 13 -35.13 1.46 -22.36
CA GLY A 13 -36.22 0.48 -22.51
C GLY A 13 -36.19 -0.72 -21.56
N ASN A 14 -35.05 -1.07 -20.95
CA ASN A 14 -34.90 -2.31 -20.13
C ASN A 14 -34.00 -2.07 -18.91
N ALA A 15 -34.58 -1.47 -17.86
CA ALA A 15 -33.87 -1.06 -16.66
C ALA A 15 -33.14 -2.20 -15.96
N PHE A 16 -33.75 -3.39 -15.82
CA PHE A 16 -33.17 -4.53 -15.14
C PHE A 16 -31.91 -5.06 -15.84
N ARG A 17 -31.97 -5.24 -17.15
CA ARG A 17 -30.81 -5.67 -17.94
C ARG A 17 -29.65 -4.69 -17.84
N ASN A 18 -29.95 -3.41 -18.04
CA ASN A 18 -28.95 -2.36 -18.02
C ASN A 18 -28.29 -2.25 -16.64
N PHE A 19 -29.09 -2.41 -15.58
CA PHE A 19 -28.59 -2.45 -14.21
C PHE A 19 -27.62 -3.62 -14.00
N VAL A 20 -27.98 -4.84 -14.42
CA VAL A 20 -27.12 -6.02 -14.25
C VAL A 20 -25.80 -5.88 -15.00
N VAL A 21 -25.84 -5.43 -16.27
CA VAL A 21 -24.61 -5.23 -17.06
C VAL A 21 -23.74 -4.12 -16.48
N ALA A 22 -24.35 -2.99 -16.11
CA ALA A 22 -23.62 -1.90 -15.46
C ALA A 22 -23.05 -2.33 -14.11
N LEU A 23 -23.78 -3.09 -13.30
CA LEU A 23 -23.32 -3.63 -12.02
C LEU A 23 -22.10 -4.55 -12.21
N CYS A 24 -22.15 -5.47 -13.17
CA CYS A 24 -21.01 -6.33 -13.50
C CYS A 24 -19.78 -5.51 -13.91
N ALA A 25 -19.96 -4.51 -14.77
CA ALA A 25 -18.88 -3.62 -15.17
C ALA A 25 -18.32 -2.81 -13.99
N THR A 26 -19.21 -2.35 -13.10
CA THR A 26 -18.85 -1.64 -11.85
C THR A 26 -18.00 -2.54 -10.96
N LEU A 27 -18.42 -3.76 -10.70
CA LEU A 27 -17.69 -4.72 -9.87
C LEU A 27 -16.31 -5.05 -10.45
N VAL A 28 -16.24 -5.31 -11.75
CA VAL A 28 -14.97 -5.62 -12.43
C VAL A 28 -13.99 -4.43 -12.32
N SER A 29 -14.42 -3.23 -12.70
CA SER A 29 -13.52 -2.06 -12.68
C SER A 29 -13.13 -1.66 -11.26
N ALA A 30 -14.07 -1.71 -10.30
CA ALA A 30 -13.79 -1.40 -8.91
C ALA A 30 -12.79 -2.38 -8.30
N PHE A 31 -12.99 -3.69 -8.54
CA PHE A 31 -12.10 -4.72 -8.00
C PHE A 31 -10.69 -4.64 -8.60
N VAL A 32 -10.58 -4.43 -9.91
CA VAL A 32 -9.30 -4.26 -10.60
C VAL A 32 -8.56 -3.03 -10.08
N LEU A 33 -9.23 -1.88 -9.99
CA LEU A 33 -8.62 -0.65 -9.50
C LEU A 33 -8.19 -0.78 -8.04
N PHE A 34 -9.08 -1.26 -7.17
CA PHE A 34 -8.80 -1.44 -5.74
C PHE A 34 -7.57 -2.32 -5.52
N THR A 35 -7.52 -3.48 -6.20
CA THR A 35 -6.39 -4.40 -6.12
C THR A 35 -5.09 -3.78 -6.63
N ALA A 36 -5.14 -3.12 -7.80
CA ALA A 36 -3.97 -2.52 -8.41
C ALA A 36 -3.39 -1.38 -7.57
N VAL A 37 -4.26 -0.56 -6.97
CA VAL A 37 -3.85 0.57 -6.11
C VAL A 37 -3.22 0.08 -4.82
N ILE A 38 -3.85 -0.89 -4.13
CA ILE A 38 -3.29 -1.45 -2.88
C ILE A 38 -1.92 -2.07 -3.16
N MET A 39 -1.82 -2.86 -4.22
CA MET A 39 -0.57 -3.52 -4.55
C MET A 39 0.57 -2.55 -4.82
N ARG A 40 0.33 -1.58 -5.71
CA ARG A 40 1.37 -0.58 -6.02
C ARG A 40 1.68 0.32 -4.84
N GLY A 41 0.65 0.64 -4.03
CA GLY A 41 0.84 1.40 -2.81
C GLY A 41 1.76 0.68 -1.82
N ALA A 42 1.55 -0.61 -1.62
CA ALA A 42 2.40 -1.43 -0.76
C ALA A 42 3.83 -1.59 -1.31
N GLU A 43 3.98 -1.87 -2.61
CA GLU A 43 5.29 -1.97 -3.25
C GLU A 43 6.07 -0.65 -3.17
N SER A 44 5.41 0.48 -3.44
CA SER A 44 6.02 1.81 -3.34
C SER A 44 6.42 2.15 -1.91
N SER A 45 5.58 1.79 -0.93
CA SER A 45 5.87 1.99 0.49
C SER A 45 7.11 1.19 0.93
N LEU A 46 7.17 -0.11 0.62
CA LEU A 46 8.32 -0.95 0.93
C LEU A 46 9.61 -0.42 0.30
N ARG A 47 9.55 -0.05 -0.97
CA ARG A 47 10.70 0.49 -1.68
C ARG A 47 11.19 1.81 -1.06
N LEU A 48 10.26 2.73 -0.80
CA LEU A 48 10.61 4.01 -0.18
C LEU A 48 11.23 3.84 1.20
N THR A 49 10.75 2.87 2.00
CA THR A 49 11.30 2.56 3.32
C THR A 49 12.73 2.04 3.22
N ILE A 50 13.00 1.13 2.28
CA ILE A 50 14.37 0.62 2.05
C ILE A 50 15.28 1.75 1.58
N ASP A 51 14.82 2.56 0.60
CA ASP A 51 15.60 3.68 0.06
C ASP A 51 15.93 4.73 1.16
N ARG A 52 15.00 4.97 2.09
CA ARG A 52 15.20 5.91 3.21
C ARG A 52 16.04 5.35 4.35
N LEU A 53 15.98 4.04 4.59
CA LEU A 53 16.91 3.42 5.55
C LEU A 53 18.37 3.63 5.13
N GLY A 54 18.66 3.70 3.83
CA GLY A 54 19.98 3.99 3.29
C GLY A 54 21.08 3.02 3.76
N ALA A 55 20.72 2.02 4.57
CA ALA A 55 21.63 1.01 5.09
C ALA A 55 21.74 -0.14 4.08
N ASP A 56 22.95 -0.64 3.86
CA ASP A 56 23.19 -1.81 3.02
C ASP A 56 23.02 -3.12 3.81
N VAL A 57 23.37 -3.09 5.10
CA VAL A 57 23.24 -4.21 6.05
C VAL A 57 22.72 -3.70 7.39
N ILE A 58 21.80 -4.44 8.00
CA ILE A 58 21.27 -4.20 9.34
C ILE A 58 21.66 -5.36 10.24
N VAL A 59 22.26 -5.06 11.38
CA VAL A 59 22.65 -6.06 12.39
C VAL A 59 21.74 -5.96 13.59
N VAL A 60 21.14 -7.09 13.97
CA VAL A 60 20.19 -7.20 15.08
C VAL A 60 20.56 -8.38 15.97
N PRO A 61 20.06 -8.48 17.20
CA PRO A 61 20.26 -9.66 18.05
C PRO A 61 19.74 -10.93 17.36
N LEU A 62 20.41 -12.05 17.63
CA LEU A 62 20.03 -13.34 17.07
C LEU A 62 18.57 -13.68 17.41
N GLY A 63 17.80 -14.06 16.39
CA GLY A 63 16.39 -14.45 16.52
C GLY A 63 15.40 -13.28 16.62
N SER A 64 15.84 -12.02 16.47
CA SER A 64 14.96 -10.83 16.50
C SER A 64 14.67 -10.22 15.13
N GLN A 65 15.06 -10.89 14.05
CA GLN A 65 14.87 -10.39 12.68
C GLN A 65 13.42 -10.01 12.39
N ASP A 66 12.47 -10.94 12.56
CA ASP A 66 11.05 -10.71 12.27
C ASP A 66 10.47 -9.58 13.14
N THR A 67 10.94 -9.48 14.40
CA THR A 67 10.51 -8.42 15.33
C THR A 67 10.99 -7.05 14.86
N VAL A 68 12.23 -6.95 14.40
CA VAL A 68 12.81 -5.69 13.91
C VAL A 68 12.19 -5.31 12.55
N GLU A 69 12.00 -6.26 11.65
CA GLU A 69 11.29 -6.03 10.40
C GLU A 69 9.86 -5.51 10.64
N SER A 70 9.14 -6.13 11.60
CA SER A 70 7.79 -5.68 11.98
C SER A 70 7.81 -4.29 12.62
N ALA A 71 8.81 -3.98 13.44
CA ALA A 71 8.96 -2.67 14.04
C ALA A 71 9.20 -1.58 13.00
N LEU A 72 10.11 -1.80 12.08
CA LEU A 72 10.43 -0.85 11.01
C LEU A 72 9.30 -0.66 10.00
N LEU A 73 8.57 -1.74 9.69
CA LEU A 73 7.53 -1.70 8.67
C LEU A 73 6.19 -1.24 9.20
N MET A 74 5.80 -1.73 10.39
CA MET A 74 4.46 -1.54 10.96
C MET A 74 4.45 -0.59 12.16
N GLY A 75 5.63 -0.15 12.62
CA GLY A 75 5.74 0.62 13.86
C GLY A 75 5.33 -0.21 15.10
N VAL A 76 5.38 -1.54 15.00
CA VAL A 76 5.07 -2.41 16.14
C VAL A 76 6.15 -2.24 17.19
N PRO A 77 5.78 -1.89 18.43
CA PRO A 77 6.75 -1.72 19.49
C PRO A 77 7.63 -2.94 19.69
N ALA A 78 8.94 -2.77 19.60
CA ALA A 78 9.92 -3.84 19.79
C ALA A 78 10.83 -3.52 20.99
N ARG A 79 11.08 -4.52 21.84
CA ARG A 79 12.10 -4.46 22.89
C ARG A 79 13.18 -5.47 22.55
N VAL A 80 14.19 -5.00 21.86
CA VAL A 80 15.28 -5.83 21.36
C VAL A 80 16.58 -5.13 21.73
N TRP A 81 17.50 -5.84 22.41
CA TRP A 81 18.70 -5.26 22.96
C TRP A 81 19.93 -6.07 22.66
N MET A 82 21.04 -5.40 22.32
CA MET A 82 22.38 -5.94 22.23
C MET A 82 23.40 -4.93 22.79
N PRO A 83 24.57 -5.38 23.27
CA PRO A 83 25.61 -4.47 23.76
C PRO A 83 26.06 -3.48 22.69
N LYS A 84 26.06 -2.16 23.01
CA LYS A 84 26.41 -1.09 22.07
C LYS A 84 27.91 -1.13 21.73
N LYS A 85 28.77 -0.90 22.75
CA LYS A 85 30.18 -0.66 22.55
C LYS A 85 30.89 -1.83 21.90
N ASP A 86 30.71 -3.02 22.46
CA ASP A 86 31.37 -4.25 22.00
C ASP A 86 30.99 -4.61 20.56
N ASN A 87 29.71 -4.48 20.20
CA ASN A 87 29.25 -4.79 18.85
C ASN A 87 29.65 -3.73 17.83
N LEU A 88 29.53 -2.43 18.14
CA LEU A 88 29.90 -1.38 17.20
C LEU A 88 31.38 -1.40 16.86
N GLU A 89 32.27 -1.57 17.87
CA GLU A 89 33.71 -1.65 17.66
C GLU A 89 34.07 -2.86 16.77
N LYS A 90 33.46 -4.02 17.02
CA LYS A 90 33.70 -5.24 16.23
C LYS A 90 33.18 -5.09 14.80
N ILE A 91 31.99 -4.51 14.62
CA ILE A 91 31.40 -4.28 13.30
C ILE A 91 32.24 -3.31 12.49
N ALA A 92 32.64 -2.17 13.08
CA ALA A 92 33.46 -1.17 12.43
C ALA A 92 34.83 -1.70 11.98
N ALA A 93 35.37 -2.71 12.68
CA ALA A 93 36.63 -3.36 12.33
C ALA A 93 36.53 -4.38 11.18
N ILE A 94 35.33 -4.64 10.64
CA ILE A 94 35.14 -5.59 9.53
C ILE A 94 35.48 -4.94 8.20
N PRO A 95 36.35 -5.57 7.38
CA PRO A 95 36.69 -5.05 6.06
C PRO A 95 35.45 -4.90 5.17
N GLY A 96 35.27 -3.73 4.58
CA GLY A 96 34.11 -3.39 3.73
C GLY A 96 33.03 -2.59 4.45
N VAL A 97 33.12 -2.37 5.76
CA VAL A 97 32.26 -1.45 6.49
C VAL A 97 32.78 -0.03 6.31
N GLU A 98 31.96 0.88 5.79
CA GLU A 98 32.27 2.30 5.66
C GLU A 98 31.85 3.08 6.88
N ILE A 99 30.56 2.95 7.26
CA ILE A 99 29.97 3.62 8.42
C ILE A 99 29.08 2.61 9.15
N VAL A 100 29.07 2.67 10.48
CA VAL A 100 28.11 1.98 11.33
C VAL A 100 27.43 2.99 12.24
N THR A 101 26.09 2.96 12.28
CA THR A 101 25.28 3.81 13.15
C THR A 101 24.35 2.97 14.02
N PRO A 102 24.28 3.23 15.33
CA PRO A 102 23.37 2.53 16.22
C PRO A 102 21.97 3.11 16.16
N GLN A 103 20.97 2.26 16.33
CA GLN A 103 19.60 2.67 16.60
C GLN A 103 19.04 1.94 17.83
N MET A 104 18.19 2.63 18.58
CA MET A 104 17.52 2.11 19.75
C MET A 104 16.02 2.20 19.56
N PHE A 105 15.33 1.07 19.72
CA PHE A 105 13.89 0.97 19.58
C PHE A 105 13.24 1.03 20.95
N LEU A 106 12.36 2.01 21.13
CA LEU A 106 11.67 2.30 22.36
C LEU A 106 10.16 2.27 22.12
N VAL A 107 9.41 2.16 23.21
CA VAL A 107 7.95 2.04 23.16
C VAL A 107 7.34 3.09 24.08
N THR A 108 6.34 3.82 23.63
CA THR A 108 5.53 4.64 24.52
C THR A 108 4.58 3.78 25.36
N LEU A 109 4.16 4.29 26.52
CA LEU A 109 3.19 3.61 27.37
C LEU A 109 1.78 3.70 26.76
N SER A 110 1.04 2.59 26.83
CA SER A 110 -0.35 2.52 26.37
C SER A 110 -1.30 3.03 27.44
N ASN A 111 -2.27 3.85 27.07
CA ASN A 111 -3.40 4.30 27.89
C ASN A 111 -3.03 4.94 29.24
N VAL A 112 -1.92 5.65 29.34
CA VAL A 112 -1.45 6.29 30.56
C VAL A 112 -1.45 7.81 30.38
N ALA A 113 -1.93 8.54 31.40
CA ALA A 113 -2.04 10.00 31.37
C ALA A 113 -0.70 10.74 31.21
N CYS A 114 0.43 10.05 31.41
CA CYS A 114 1.78 10.65 31.27
C CYS A 114 2.27 10.75 29.81
N CYS A 115 1.52 10.22 28.85
CA CYS A 115 1.89 10.24 27.45
C CYS A 115 0.75 10.81 26.60
N ALA A 116 1.01 11.85 25.83
CA ALA A 116 0.04 12.43 24.89
C ALA A 116 -0.27 11.46 23.74
N VAL A 117 0.63 10.56 23.47
CA VAL A 117 0.57 9.57 22.40
C VAL A 117 0.80 8.19 23.00
N SER A 118 -0.18 7.32 22.86
CA SER A 118 -0.10 5.95 23.38
C SER A 118 0.30 4.97 22.27
N ASN A 119 1.11 3.98 22.66
CA ASN A 119 1.51 2.88 21.79
C ASN A 119 2.32 3.29 20.55
N MET A 120 3.09 4.37 20.65
CA MET A 120 3.97 4.83 19.58
C MET A 120 5.32 4.12 19.62
N PHE A 121 5.85 3.86 18.46
CA PHE A 121 7.21 3.42 18.26
C PHE A 121 8.15 4.63 18.28
N MET A 122 9.18 4.59 19.10
CA MET A 122 10.20 5.63 19.15
C MET A 122 11.54 5.06 18.69
N ILE A 123 12.23 5.79 17.84
CA ILE A 123 13.55 5.44 17.32
C ILE A 123 14.55 6.48 17.82
N ALA A 124 15.45 6.06 18.70
CA ALA A 124 16.58 6.89 19.06
C ALA A 124 17.78 6.58 18.17
N TYR A 125 18.46 7.61 17.70
CA TYR A 125 19.60 7.53 16.80
C TYR A 125 20.76 8.38 17.28
N GLU A 126 21.97 8.13 16.77
CA GLU A 126 23.19 8.86 17.10
C GLU A 126 23.50 9.90 16.01
N PRO A 127 23.22 11.20 16.23
CA PRO A 127 23.34 12.21 15.17
C PRO A 127 24.72 12.26 14.50
N ALA A 128 25.79 11.98 15.27
CA ALA A 128 27.16 12.07 14.78
C ALA A 128 27.51 11.01 13.71
N THR A 129 26.83 9.87 13.71
CA THR A 129 27.11 8.74 12.80
C THR A 129 25.92 8.37 11.93
N ASP A 130 24.75 8.94 12.18
CA ASP A 130 23.53 8.57 11.49
C ASP A 130 23.54 9.04 10.03
N PHE A 131 23.27 8.11 9.15
CA PHE A 131 23.14 8.36 7.71
C PHE A 131 21.72 8.03 7.19
N THR A 132 20.80 7.71 8.08
CA THR A 132 19.44 7.27 7.75
C THR A 132 18.40 8.35 7.98
N ILE A 133 18.34 8.90 9.17
CA ILE A 133 17.37 9.91 9.62
C ILE A 133 17.95 11.32 9.49
N GLU A 134 19.19 11.49 9.89
CA GLU A 134 19.87 12.78 9.94
C GLU A 134 19.94 13.53 8.59
N PRO A 135 20.25 12.87 7.42
CA PRO A 135 20.23 13.55 6.13
C PRO A 135 18.85 14.08 5.75
N TRP A 136 17.83 13.35 6.13
CA TRP A 136 16.43 13.72 5.88
C TRP A 136 15.99 14.87 6.78
N LEU A 137 16.41 14.85 8.06
CA LEU A 137 16.21 15.93 9.00
C LEU A 137 16.88 17.23 8.57
N LYS A 138 18.13 17.17 8.14
CA LYS A 138 18.88 18.35 7.65
C LYS A 138 18.24 18.98 6.42
N GLN A 139 17.61 18.19 5.58
CA GLN A 139 16.87 18.70 4.42
C GLN A 139 15.62 19.50 4.84
N GLU A 140 14.92 19.06 5.88
CA GLU A 140 13.67 19.67 6.34
C GLU A 140 13.90 20.83 7.35
N LEU A 141 14.78 20.63 8.32
CA LEU A 141 15.01 21.57 9.41
C LEU A 141 16.18 22.53 9.16
N GLY A 142 17.20 22.09 8.39
CA GLY A 142 18.44 22.84 8.20
C GLY A 142 19.36 22.88 9.44
N ASP A 143 18.97 22.23 10.55
CA ASP A 143 19.70 22.22 11.82
C ASP A 143 19.59 20.87 12.53
N ASP A 144 20.49 20.58 13.47
CA ASP A 144 20.50 19.35 14.26
C ASP A 144 19.44 19.41 15.38
N LEU A 145 18.95 18.25 15.84
CA LEU A 145 18.03 18.19 16.98
C LEU A 145 18.76 18.49 18.30
N HIS A 146 18.21 19.41 19.07
CA HIS A 146 18.69 19.72 20.42
C HIS A 146 18.07 18.78 21.46
N LEU A 147 18.62 18.79 22.66
CA LEU A 147 18.12 17.98 23.77
C LEU A 147 16.64 18.31 24.06
N GLY A 148 15.82 17.26 24.12
CA GLY A 148 14.37 17.39 24.34
C GLY A 148 13.57 17.71 23.09
N GLU A 149 14.20 17.83 21.93
CA GLU A 149 13.54 17.98 20.64
C GLU A 149 13.34 16.62 19.96
N VAL A 150 12.23 16.49 19.27
CA VAL A 150 11.85 15.26 18.56
C VAL A 150 11.26 15.58 17.18
N VAL A 151 11.32 14.62 16.30
CA VAL A 151 10.66 14.67 14.99
C VAL A 151 9.60 13.58 14.92
N GLY A 152 8.44 13.93 14.41
CA GLY A 152 7.34 12.99 14.24
C GLY A 152 7.31 12.42 12.82
N GLY A 153 6.80 11.19 12.68
CA GLY A 153 6.27 10.73 11.41
C GLY A 153 5.05 11.58 11.02
N THR A 154 4.55 11.41 9.81
CA THR A 154 3.49 12.25 9.21
C THR A 154 2.21 12.35 10.05
N PHE A 155 1.88 11.30 10.82
CA PHE A 155 0.65 11.25 11.63
C PHE A 155 0.86 11.58 13.11
N VAL A 156 2.06 11.95 13.50
CA VAL A 156 2.34 12.41 14.85
C VAL A 156 1.89 13.86 14.97
N THR A 157 0.91 14.11 15.81
CA THR A 157 0.38 15.47 16.06
C THR A 157 0.63 15.88 17.49
N ALA A 158 1.10 17.10 17.67
CA ALA A 158 1.12 17.75 18.99
C ALA A 158 -0.28 18.18 19.42
N SER A 159 -0.48 18.44 20.72
CA SER A 159 -1.74 19.00 21.22
C SER A 159 -2.00 20.37 20.60
N GLU A 160 -3.27 20.70 20.35
CA GLU A 160 -3.67 21.98 19.74
C GLU A 160 -3.07 23.18 20.50
N GLY A 161 -2.26 23.98 19.76
CA GLY A 161 -1.66 25.21 20.27
C GLY A 161 -0.31 25.07 20.98
N GLU A 162 0.23 23.88 21.13
CA GLU A 162 1.56 23.65 21.68
C GLU A 162 2.33 22.69 20.77
N ASP A 163 3.55 23.05 20.33
CA ASP A 163 4.45 22.15 19.60
C ASP A 163 5.13 21.15 20.55
N LYS A 164 4.35 20.57 21.48
CA LYS A 164 4.85 19.70 22.54
C LYS A 164 4.11 18.38 22.60
N ILE A 165 4.90 17.33 22.74
CA ILE A 165 4.40 15.97 22.99
C ILE A 165 4.89 15.51 24.35
N ARG A 166 4.00 14.93 25.16
CA ARG A 166 4.38 14.35 26.45
C ARG A 166 4.67 12.86 26.28
N VAL A 167 5.88 12.44 26.62
CA VAL A 167 6.33 11.05 26.57
C VAL A 167 6.94 10.68 27.91
N TYR A 168 6.44 9.66 28.56
CA TYR A 168 6.85 9.24 29.92
C TYR A 168 6.86 10.38 30.97
N GLY A 169 5.88 11.28 30.87
CA GLY A 169 5.81 12.47 31.74
C GLY A 169 6.73 13.64 31.33
N TYR A 170 7.67 13.40 30.43
CA TYR A 170 8.58 14.39 29.90
C TYR A 170 7.96 15.15 28.72
N LEU A 171 8.12 16.47 28.69
CA LEU A 171 7.65 17.33 27.60
C LEU A 171 8.75 17.47 26.55
N THR A 172 8.56 16.88 25.39
CA THR A 172 9.41 17.04 24.23
C THR A 172 8.82 18.07 23.26
N THR A 173 9.67 18.77 22.51
CA THR A 173 9.24 19.71 21.48
C THR A 173 9.24 19.03 20.11
N LEU A 174 8.07 18.96 19.46
CA LEU A 174 7.94 18.47 18.10
C LEU A 174 8.39 19.54 17.12
N LYS A 175 9.50 19.33 16.42
CA LYS A 175 10.07 20.32 15.49
C LYS A 175 9.41 20.28 14.12
N THR A 176 9.19 19.10 13.58
CA THR A 176 8.61 18.89 12.27
C THR A 176 8.05 17.47 12.14
N ASN A 177 7.28 17.25 11.08
CA ASN A 177 6.84 15.92 10.68
C ASN A 177 7.53 15.53 9.38
N LEU A 178 7.96 14.29 9.33
CA LEU A 178 8.60 13.72 8.14
C LEU A 178 7.55 13.39 7.07
N GLU A 179 7.99 13.38 5.81
CA GLU A 179 7.13 12.99 4.70
C GLU A 179 6.63 11.53 4.83
N PRO A 180 5.42 11.22 4.32
CA PRO A 180 4.83 9.90 4.48
C PRO A 180 5.64 8.81 3.78
N THR A 181 5.82 7.70 4.49
CA THR A 181 6.41 6.45 3.97
C THR A 181 5.36 5.40 3.66
N GLY A 182 4.16 5.54 4.24
CA GLY A 182 3.12 4.51 4.20
C GLY A 182 3.43 3.31 5.08
N THR A 183 4.37 3.45 6.03
CA THR A 183 4.75 2.42 7.00
C THR A 183 4.46 2.87 8.43
N GLY A 184 4.77 2.04 9.39
CA GLY A 184 4.67 2.38 10.81
C GLY A 184 5.56 3.55 11.24
N LEU A 185 6.58 3.88 10.45
CA LEU A 185 7.41 5.06 10.67
C LEU A 185 6.61 6.37 10.61
N ASP A 186 5.50 6.40 9.89
CA ASP A 186 4.61 7.56 9.82
C ASP A 186 3.91 7.87 11.16
N GLN A 187 3.87 6.89 12.07
CA GLN A 187 3.34 7.01 13.43
C GLN A 187 4.45 7.00 14.49
N SER A 188 5.70 7.04 14.08
CA SER A 188 6.86 6.93 14.97
C SER A 188 7.42 8.30 15.34
N VAL A 189 8.16 8.34 16.45
CA VAL A 189 8.87 9.53 16.92
C VAL A 189 10.37 9.26 16.86
N PHE A 190 11.12 10.19 16.30
CA PHE A 190 12.56 10.12 16.16
C PHE A 190 13.22 11.11 17.12
N LEU A 191 14.25 10.68 17.83
CA LEU A 191 14.95 11.47 18.82
C LEU A 191 16.43 11.05 18.91
N SER A 192 17.27 11.94 19.47
CA SER A 192 18.66 11.58 19.74
C SER A 192 18.79 10.62 20.92
N PHE A 193 19.91 9.88 21.01
CA PHE A 193 20.22 9.06 22.19
C PHE A 193 20.22 9.87 23.46
N ASP A 194 20.77 11.11 23.42
CA ASP A 194 20.81 11.99 24.59
C ASP A 194 19.40 12.33 25.10
N THR A 195 18.49 12.63 24.19
CA THR A 195 17.07 12.84 24.54
C THR A 195 16.41 11.57 25.10
N ALA A 196 16.72 10.39 24.54
CA ALA A 196 16.20 9.13 25.06
C ALA A 196 16.64 8.85 26.49
N TYR A 197 17.92 9.06 26.80
CA TYR A 197 18.45 8.89 28.15
C TYR A 197 17.91 9.95 29.12
N ASP A 198 17.76 11.21 28.70
CA ASP A 198 17.15 12.27 29.51
C ASP A 198 15.68 11.97 29.85
N ILE A 199 14.92 11.44 28.88
CA ILE A 199 13.55 10.92 29.11
C ILE A 199 13.58 9.76 30.10
N ALA A 200 14.47 8.80 29.96
CA ALA A 200 14.58 7.66 30.86
C ALA A 200 14.86 8.09 32.30
N GLU A 201 15.83 8.98 32.51
CA GLU A 201 16.19 9.52 33.84
C GLU A 201 15.01 10.24 34.48
N LYS A 202 14.37 11.17 33.78
CA LYS A 202 13.25 11.97 34.30
C LYS A 202 11.96 11.16 34.46
N SER A 203 11.79 10.08 33.68
CA SER A 203 10.62 9.20 33.77
C SER A 203 10.48 8.51 35.11
N VAL A 204 11.57 8.30 35.85
CA VAL A 204 11.57 7.65 37.17
C VAL A 204 10.67 8.39 38.17
N THR A 205 10.58 9.71 38.05
CA THR A 205 9.76 10.55 38.94
C THR A 205 8.46 11.04 38.30
N ALA A 206 8.39 11.07 36.95
CA ALA A 206 7.32 11.72 36.21
C ALA A 206 6.33 10.74 35.60
N ALA A 207 6.68 9.46 35.44
CA ALA A 207 5.82 8.46 34.82
C ALA A 207 5.33 7.39 35.81
N GLU A 208 4.17 6.82 35.55
CA GLU A 208 3.67 5.67 36.33
C GLU A 208 4.56 4.42 36.18
N LYS A 209 5.15 4.27 35.00
CA LYS A 209 6.19 3.26 34.71
C LYS A 209 7.35 3.97 34.06
N PRO A 210 8.54 3.91 34.65
CA PRO A 210 9.73 4.53 34.07
C PRO A 210 10.12 3.86 32.75
N LEU A 211 10.77 4.63 31.88
CA LEU A 211 11.39 4.10 30.69
C LEU A 211 12.70 3.40 31.11
N ASP A 212 12.70 2.09 31.02
CA ASP A 212 13.88 1.28 31.34
C ASP A 212 14.71 1.05 30.06
N ILE A 213 15.89 1.63 30.03
CA ILE A 213 16.88 1.45 28.95
C ILE A 213 18.07 0.70 29.57
N PRO A 214 18.35 -0.54 29.13
CA PRO A 214 19.52 -1.25 29.64
C PRO A 214 20.81 -0.46 29.32
N PRO A 215 21.73 -0.34 30.26
CA PRO A 215 22.98 0.38 30.03
C PRO A 215 23.78 -0.22 28.89
N ASP A 216 24.46 0.63 28.11
CA ASP A 216 25.28 0.25 26.96
C ASP A 216 24.55 -0.69 25.97
N SER A 217 23.31 -0.37 25.63
CA SER A 217 22.48 -1.21 24.74
C SER A 217 21.97 -0.45 23.53
N ILE A 218 21.81 -1.19 22.44
CA ILE A 218 21.18 -0.75 21.19
C ILE A 218 20.26 -1.86 20.69
N SER A 219 19.33 -1.51 19.80
CA SER A 219 18.41 -2.47 19.21
C SER A 219 18.88 -2.97 17.84
N ALA A 220 19.55 -2.09 17.09
CA ALA A 220 20.09 -2.41 15.77
C ALA A 220 21.35 -1.60 15.49
N ALA A 221 22.24 -2.13 14.66
CA ALA A 221 23.33 -1.37 14.06
C ALA A 221 23.12 -1.38 12.53
N LEU A 222 23.03 -0.19 11.95
CA LEU A 222 22.86 0.01 10.52
C LEU A 222 24.22 0.28 9.90
N ILE A 223 24.49 -0.34 8.77
CA ILE A 223 25.80 -0.37 8.15
C ILE A 223 25.69 0.12 6.72
N LYS A 224 26.57 1.04 6.38
CA LYS A 224 26.85 1.41 4.99
C LYS A 224 28.14 0.73 4.56
N VAL A 225 28.09 0.07 3.41
CA VAL A 225 29.20 -0.70 2.87
C VAL A 225 30.02 0.18 1.93
N THR A 226 31.33 0.02 1.96
CA THR A 226 32.26 0.75 1.08
C THR A 226 31.89 0.52 -0.39
N PRO A 227 31.79 1.56 -1.24
CA PRO A 227 31.48 1.42 -2.65
C PRO A 227 32.35 0.37 -3.36
N GLY A 228 31.71 -0.56 -4.07
CA GLY A 228 32.40 -1.65 -4.76
C GLY A 228 32.57 -2.94 -3.94
N THR A 229 32.17 -2.96 -2.67
CA THR A 229 32.12 -4.19 -1.87
C THR A 229 30.69 -4.76 -1.89
N ASP A 230 30.57 -6.08 -1.99
CA ASP A 230 29.26 -6.75 -1.95
C ASP A 230 28.72 -6.74 -0.51
N PRO A 231 27.52 -6.18 -0.25
CA PRO A 231 26.87 -6.23 1.06
C PRO A 231 26.73 -7.64 1.62
N HIS A 232 26.52 -8.64 0.76
CA HIS A 232 26.44 -10.03 1.13
C HIS A 232 27.71 -10.51 1.83
N ASP A 233 28.88 -10.23 1.26
CA ASP A 233 30.16 -10.61 1.84
C ASP A 233 30.37 -9.97 3.22
N VAL A 234 29.94 -8.72 3.41
CA VAL A 234 30.03 -8.02 4.68
C VAL A 234 29.07 -8.67 5.70
N ALA A 235 27.84 -8.94 5.33
CA ALA A 235 26.85 -9.59 6.18
C ALA A 235 27.33 -10.96 6.66
N VAL A 236 27.90 -11.78 5.76
CA VAL A 236 28.45 -13.08 6.11
C VAL A 236 29.64 -12.95 7.07
N ARG A 237 30.56 -12.01 6.86
CA ARG A 237 31.70 -11.76 7.76
C ARG A 237 31.24 -11.34 9.15
N ILE A 238 30.20 -10.50 9.24
CA ILE A 238 29.62 -10.10 10.54
C ILE A 238 29.06 -11.31 11.27
N ALA A 239 28.23 -12.11 10.60
CA ALA A 239 27.62 -13.30 11.20
C ALA A 239 28.65 -14.33 11.68
N GLN A 240 29.81 -14.43 10.99
CA GLN A 240 30.90 -15.36 11.38
C GLN A 240 31.74 -14.84 12.53
N LYS A 241 31.96 -13.53 12.61
CA LYS A 241 32.89 -12.95 13.60
C LYS A 241 32.21 -12.48 14.89
N ILE A 242 30.93 -12.19 14.86
CA ILE A 242 30.20 -11.62 16.00
C ILE A 242 29.10 -12.59 16.42
N PRO A 243 29.34 -13.39 17.49
CA PRO A 243 28.31 -14.31 17.98
C PRO A 243 27.14 -13.54 18.61
N GLY A 244 25.93 -14.09 18.49
CA GLY A 244 24.71 -13.52 19.09
C GLY A 244 24.03 -12.42 18.28
N VAL A 245 24.46 -12.18 17.05
CA VAL A 245 23.82 -11.26 16.13
C VAL A 245 23.43 -11.93 14.82
N THR A 246 22.46 -11.33 14.14
CA THR A 246 22.04 -11.68 12.77
C THR A 246 22.21 -10.45 11.90
N SER A 247 22.85 -10.63 10.76
CA SER A 247 22.97 -9.59 9.72
C SER A 247 21.91 -9.80 8.65
N ILE A 248 21.20 -8.74 8.29
CA ILE A 248 20.13 -8.71 7.30
C ILE A 248 20.58 -7.75 6.19
N GLU A 249 20.64 -8.20 4.96
CA GLU A 249 20.90 -7.32 3.83
C GLU A 249 19.64 -6.48 3.53
N SER A 250 19.81 -5.24 3.10
CA SER A 250 18.68 -4.38 2.73
C SER A 250 17.85 -4.95 1.58
N SER A 251 18.49 -5.69 0.65
CA SER A 251 17.80 -6.42 -0.40
C SER A 251 16.86 -7.50 0.14
N ASP A 252 17.21 -8.08 1.28
CA ASP A 252 16.48 -9.16 1.94
C ASP A 252 15.52 -8.64 3.01
N LEU A 253 15.68 -7.38 3.38
CA LEU A 253 14.77 -6.73 4.31
C LEU A 253 13.34 -6.81 3.76
N PHE A 254 12.44 -7.25 4.62
CA PHE A 254 11.03 -7.47 4.27
C PHE A 254 10.76 -8.61 3.27
N GLN A 255 11.70 -9.55 3.05
CA GLN A 255 11.42 -10.70 2.20
C GLN A 255 10.22 -11.52 2.68
N THR A 256 10.07 -11.68 3.98
CA THR A 256 8.93 -12.37 4.59
C THR A 256 7.62 -11.67 4.20
N TYR A 257 7.55 -10.36 4.31
CA TYR A 257 6.41 -9.55 3.89
C TYR A 257 6.17 -9.62 2.37
N ARG A 258 7.22 -9.54 1.56
CA ARG A 258 7.11 -9.70 0.10
C ARG A 258 6.56 -11.07 -0.29
N LYS A 259 6.97 -12.14 0.38
CA LYS A 259 6.43 -13.49 0.15
C LYS A 259 4.96 -13.60 0.54
N GLN A 260 4.58 -13.04 1.69
CA GLN A 260 3.19 -12.97 2.14
C GLN A 260 2.33 -12.15 1.16
N MET A 261 2.81 -10.96 0.74
CA MET A 261 2.18 -10.13 -0.28
C MET A 261 2.00 -10.89 -1.60
N THR A 262 3.01 -11.61 -2.05
CA THR A 262 2.93 -12.43 -3.27
C THR A 262 1.87 -13.53 -3.14
N GLY A 263 1.75 -14.15 -1.97
CA GLY A 263 0.69 -15.12 -1.66
C GLY A 263 -0.71 -14.52 -1.71
N LEU A 264 -0.90 -13.36 -1.07
CA LEU A 264 -2.14 -12.59 -1.11
C LEU A 264 -2.51 -12.20 -2.55
N LEU A 265 -1.53 -11.71 -3.33
CA LEU A 265 -1.71 -11.37 -4.73
C LEU A 265 -2.20 -12.54 -5.57
N ARG A 266 -1.60 -13.71 -5.39
CA ARG A 266 -2.01 -14.91 -6.11
C ARG A 266 -3.48 -15.24 -5.79
N THR A 267 -3.87 -15.13 -4.54
CA THR A 267 -5.25 -15.34 -4.11
C THR A 267 -6.19 -14.30 -4.73
N ILE A 268 -5.82 -13.03 -4.69
CA ILE A 268 -6.61 -11.94 -5.28
C ILE A 268 -6.74 -12.11 -6.79
N MET A 269 -5.67 -12.51 -7.50
CA MET A 269 -5.71 -12.77 -8.94
C MET A 269 -6.63 -13.94 -9.30
N VAL A 270 -6.68 -14.99 -8.47
CA VAL A 270 -7.63 -16.09 -8.64
C VAL A 270 -9.08 -15.60 -8.46
N VAL A 271 -9.34 -14.82 -7.40
CA VAL A 271 -10.66 -14.23 -7.14
C VAL A 271 -11.07 -13.29 -8.28
N LEU A 272 -10.16 -12.47 -8.78
CA LEU A 272 -10.39 -11.61 -9.94
C LEU A 272 -10.75 -12.43 -11.18
N GLY A 273 -10.00 -13.49 -11.47
CA GLY A 273 -10.26 -14.38 -12.60
C GLY A 273 -11.64 -15.05 -12.51
N VAL A 274 -12.02 -15.54 -11.34
CA VAL A 274 -13.34 -16.12 -11.09
C VAL A 274 -14.44 -15.07 -11.26
N THR A 275 -14.26 -13.87 -10.67
CA THR A 275 -15.22 -12.77 -10.79
C THR A 275 -15.40 -12.32 -12.24
N LEU A 276 -14.32 -12.20 -13.01
CA LEU A 276 -14.37 -11.90 -14.43
C LEU A 276 -15.12 -12.99 -15.20
N GLY A 277 -14.82 -14.26 -14.96
CA GLY A 277 -15.49 -15.39 -15.61
C GLY A 277 -16.99 -15.41 -15.35
N LEU A 278 -17.38 -15.25 -14.08
CA LEU A 278 -18.80 -15.18 -13.69
C LEU A 278 -19.49 -13.95 -14.29
N SER A 279 -18.84 -12.79 -14.30
CA SER A 279 -19.38 -11.57 -14.91
C SER A 279 -19.61 -11.76 -16.42
N ILE A 280 -18.65 -12.32 -17.14
CA ILE A 280 -18.78 -12.61 -18.57
C ILE A 280 -19.95 -13.56 -18.83
N MET A 281 -20.08 -14.63 -18.04
CA MET A 281 -21.15 -15.60 -18.16
C MET A 281 -22.52 -14.95 -17.92
N LEU A 282 -22.66 -14.17 -16.85
CA LEU A 282 -23.90 -13.50 -16.47
C LEU A 282 -24.30 -12.43 -17.49
N ILE A 283 -23.37 -11.63 -17.98
CA ILE A 283 -23.60 -10.64 -19.04
C ILE A 283 -24.06 -11.35 -20.32
N ALA A 284 -23.38 -12.43 -20.73
CA ALA A 284 -23.74 -13.18 -21.94
C ALA A 284 -25.15 -13.76 -21.85
N LEU A 285 -25.53 -14.26 -20.67
CA LEU A 285 -26.86 -14.79 -20.41
C LEU A 285 -27.93 -13.69 -20.49
N VAL A 286 -27.70 -12.55 -19.83
CA VAL A 286 -28.62 -11.41 -19.84
C VAL A 286 -28.77 -10.81 -21.25
N PHE A 287 -27.66 -10.67 -21.99
CA PHE A 287 -27.72 -10.23 -23.38
C PHE A 287 -28.45 -11.23 -24.28
N SER A 288 -28.30 -12.55 -24.06
CA SER A 288 -29.02 -13.58 -24.81
C SER A 288 -30.52 -13.51 -24.56
N MET A 289 -30.96 -13.33 -23.31
CA MET A 289 -32.37 -13.16 -22.96
C MET A 289 -32.97 -11.89 -23.60
N ALA A 290 -32.29 -10.75 -23.40
CA ALA A 290 -32.76 -9.47 -23.95
C ALA A 290 -32.85 -9.47 -25.47
N ALA A 291 -31.96 -10.15 -26.10
CA ALA A 291 -31.91 -10.30 -27.53
C ALA A 291 -33.06 -11.16 -28.06
N ASN A 292 -33.43 -12.19 -27.30
CA ASN A 292 -34.59 -13.02 -27.62
C ASN A 292 -35.90 -12.21 -27.48
N GLU A 293 -36.05 -11.39 -26.45
CA GLU A 293 -37.19 -10.49 -26.25
C GLU A 293 -37.38 -9.49 -27.41
N ARG A 294 -36.29 -9.01 -28.01
CA ARG A 294 -36.30 -8.03 -29.10
C ARG A 294 -36.24 -8.63 -30.51
N ARG A 295 -36.40 -9.94 -30.64
CA ARG A 295 -36.33 -10.63 -31.95
C ARG A 295 -37.22 -10.00 -33.00
N LYS A 296 -38.47 -9.66 -32.64
CA LYS A 296 -39.43 -9.05 -33.56
C LYS A 296 -39.01 -7.66 -34.02
N GLU A 297 -38.55 -6.80 -33.09
CA GLU A 297 -38.04 -5.46 -33.42
C GLU A 297 -36.86 -5.49 -34.37
N LEU A 298 -35.90 -6.37 -34.08
CA LEU A 298 -34.69 -6.56 -34.90
C LEU A 298 -35.03 -7.19 -36.27
N GLY A 299 -36.04 -8.06 -36.33
CA GLY A 299 -36.58 -8.64 -37.57
C GLY A 299 -37.18 -7.55 -38.46
N VAL A 300 -37.98 -6.64 -37.89
CA VAL A 300 -38.58 -5.49 -38.62
C VAL A 300 -37.48 -4.55 -39.13
N LEU A 301 -36.47 -4.22 -38.33
CA LEU A 301 -35.34 -3.39 -38.76
C LEU A 301 -34.60 -3.99 -39.95
N ARG A 302 -34.47 -5.34 -39.96
CA ARG A 302 -33.85 -6.04 -41.12
C ARG A 302 -34.73 -6.06 -42.35
N ALA A 303 -36.04 -6.19 -42.18
CA ALA A 303 -36.99 -6.12 -43.27
C ALA A 303 -37.03 -4.72 -43.90
N LEU A 304 -36.73 -3.65 -43.10
CA LEU A 304 -36.60 -2.28 -43.56
C LEU A 304 -35.20 -1.96 -44.14
N GLY A 305 -34.34 -2.99 -44.32
CA GLY A 305 -33.02 -2.84 -44.99
C GLY A 305 -31.82 -2.68 -44.08
N ALA A 306 -31.94 -2.83 -42.76
CA ALA A 306 -30.77 -2.79 -41.87
C ALA A 306 -29.83 -3.98 -42.16
N THR A 307 -28.51 -3.68 -42.30
CA THR A 307 -27.50 -4.71 -42.54
C THR A 307 -27.22 -5.51 -41.27
N ARG A 308 -26.70 -6.73 -41.41
CA ARG A 308 -26.27 -7.58 -40.29
C ARG A 308 -25.23 -6.86 -39.43
N LEU A 309 -24.30 -6.16 -40.09
CA LEU A 309 -23.23 -5.40 -39.43
C LEU A 309 -23.80 -4.25 -38.60
N TYR A 310 -24.83 -3.56 -39.07
CA TYR A 310 -25.48 -2.47 -38.35
C TYR A 310 -26.09 -2.96 -37.02
N ILE A 311 -26.82 -4.08 -37.05
CA ILE A 311 -27.41 -4.67 -35.84
C ILE A 311 -26.32 -5.10 -34.86
N PHE A 312 -25.29 -5.79 -35.36
CA PHE A 312 -24.14 -6.21 -34.54
C PHE A 312 -23.46 -5.02 -33.86
N GLN A 313 -23.14 -3.97 -34.64
CA GLN A 313 -22.53 -2.74 -34.11
C GLN A 313 -23.44 -2.01 -33.10
N SER A 314 -24.74 -1.98 -33.32
CA SER A 314 -25.70 -1.37 -32.39
C SER A 314 -25.72 -2.08 -31.05
N LEU A 315 -25.71 -3.41 -31.03
CA LEU A 315 -25.66 -4.20 -29.79
C LEU A 315 -24.33 -4.05 -29.04
N LEU A 316 -23.21 -4.02 -29.75
CA LEU A 316 -21.90 -3.78 -29.14
C LEU A 316 -21.77 -2.34 -28.63
N ALA A 317 -22.35 -1.36 -29.34
CA ALA A 317 -22.36 0.03 -28.87
C ALA A 317 -23.19 0.16 -27.56
N GLU A 318 -24.33 -0.53 -27.46
CA GLU A 318 -25.14 -0.59 -26.25
C GLU A 318 -24.35 -1.20 -25.09
N ALA A 319 -23.69 -2.35 -25.32
CA ALA A 319 -22.81 -3.01 -24.35
C ALA A 319 -21.66 -2.10 -23.89
N SER A 320 -21.02 -1.41 -24.84
CA SER A 320 -19.91 -0.48 -24.56
C SER A 320 -20.33 0.72 -23.73
N LEU A 321 -21.50 1.29 -24.00
CA LEU A 321 -22.04 2.41 -23.22
C LEU A 321 -22.33 1.99 -21.77
N LEU A 322 -22.94 0.82 -21.57
CA LEU A 322 -23.20 0.28 -20.24
C LEU A 322 -21.89 -0.05 -19.51
N ALA A 323 -20.90 -0.59 -20.23
CA ALA A 323 -19.58 -0.86 -19.68
C ALA A 323 -18.84 0.42 -19.25
N LEU A 324 -18.93 1.49 -20.04
CA LEU A 324 -18.36 2.79 -19.71
C LEU A 324 -19.02 3.39 -18.46
N PHE A 325 -20.36 3.40 -18.43
CA PHE A 325 -21.10 3.91 -17.28
C PHE A 325 -20.77 3.10 -16.00
N GLY A 326 -20.87 1.77 -16.08
CA GLY A 326 -20.52 0.89 -14.97
C GLY A 326 -19.03 1.00 -14.60
N GLY A 327 -18.14 1.08 -15.58
CA GLY A 327 -16.71 1.26 -15.36
C GLY A 327 -16.37 2.54 -14.61
N ILE A 328 -16.94 3.67 -15.02
CA ILE A 328 -16.74 4.96 -14.35
C ILE A 328 -17.31 4.94 -12.93
N THR A 329 -18.50 4.37 -12.72
CA THR A 329 -19.06 4.24 -11.37
C THR A 329 -18.21 3.34 -10.48
N GLY A 330 -17.66 2.25 -11.02
CA GLY A 330 -16.77 1.36 -10.29
C GLY A 330 -15.45 2.02 -9.90
N VAL A 331 -14.84 2.76 -10.80
CA VAL A 331 -13.64 3.56 -10.52
C VAL A 331 -13.90 4.56 -9.39
N ASN A 332 -15.01 5.30 -9.45
CA ASN A 332 -15.36 6.27 -8.41
C ASN A 332 -15.59 5.60 -7.05
N LEU A 333 -16.32 4.48 -7.02
CA LEU A 333 -16.57 3.71 -5.79
C LEU A 333 -15.27 3.16 -5.19
N ALA A 334 -14.39 2.61 -6.02
CA ALA A 334 -13.10 2.10 -5.55
C ALA A 334 -12.21 3.21 -5.01
N SER A 335 -12.13 4.35 -5.72
CA SER A 335 -11.36 5.51 -5.28
C SER A 335 -11.88 6.07 -3.95
N LEU A 336 -13.19 6.17 -3.81
CA LEU A 336 -13.83 6.60 -2.56
C LEU A 336 -13.56 5.61 -1.43
N ALA A 337 -13.69 4.31 -1.70
CA ALA A 337 -13.41 3.26 -0.71
C ALA A 337 -11.94 3.32 -0.24
N ILE A 338 -10.98 3.45 -1.15
CA ILE A 338 -9.56 3.57 -0.80
C ILE A 338 -9.32 4.80 0.06
N PHE A 339 -9.91 5.95 -0.31
CA PHE A 339 -9.75 7.19 0.45
C PHE A 339 -10.34 7.11 1.86
N LEU A 340 -11.55 6.53 2.01
CA LEU A 340 -12.22 6.40 3.30
C LEU A 340 -11.56 5.35 4.20
N PHE A 341 -11.11 4.24 3.62
CA PHE A 341 -10.62 3.08 4.38
C PHE A 341 -9.09 2.97 4.42
N ARG A 342 -8.34 3.97 3.94
CA ARG A 342 -6.87 3.92 3.90
C ARG A 342 -6.25 3.59 5.26
N ASN A 343 -6.74 4.23 6.34
CA ASN A 343 -6.22 4.00 7.69
C ASN A 343 -6.57 2.60 8.20
N LEU A 344 -7.75 2.11 7.85
CA LEU A 344 -8.18 0.74 8.17
C LEU A 344 -7.34 -0.30 7.43
N ILE A 345 -6.99 -0.04 6.17
CA ILE A 345 -6.10 -0.90 5.37
C ILE A 345 -4.74 -1.01 6.03
N MET A 346 -4.14 0.11 6.45
CA MET A 346 -2.84 0.12 7.12
C MET A 346 -2.88 -0.59 8.48
N VAL A 347 -3.85 -0.24 9.33
CA VAL A 347 -3.90 -0.71 10.72
C VAL A 347 -4.48 -2.12 10.86
N SER A 348 -5.52 -2.47 10.10
CA SER A 348 -6.22 -3.76 10.28
C SER A 348 -5.72 -4.88 9.39
N LEU A 349 -5.12 -4.56 8.24
CA LEU A 349 -4.54 -5.55 7.34
C LEU A 349 -3.03 -5.67 7.48
N ASP A 350 -2.40 -4.84 8.33
CA ASP A 350 -0.95 -4.76 8.48
C ASP A 350 -0.23 -4.65 7.12
N ILE A 351 -0.82 -3.86 6.20
CA ILE A 351 -0.25 -3.65 4.87
C ILE A 351 0.31 -2.23 4.80
N PRO A 352 1.62 -2.06 4.61
CA PRO A 352 2.19 -0.75 4.34
C PRO A 352 1.57 -0.18 3.06
N PHE A 353 1.05 1.04 3.13
CA PHE A 353 0.31 1.62 2.03
C PHE A 353 0.62 3.10 1.83
N LEU A 354 1.22 3.41 0.70
CA LEU A 354 1.42 4.78 0.23
C LEU A 354 0.52 5.02 -0.99
N LEU A 355 -0.17 6.16 -1.00
CA LEU A 355 -0.98 6.54 -2.16
C LEU A 355 -0.10 6.67 -3.41
N PRO A 356 -0.43 5.96 -4.50
CA PRO A 356 0.33 6.06 -5.73
C PRO A 356 0.33 7.47 -6.30
N SER A 357 1.38 7.83 -7.04
CA SER A 357 1.45 9.12 -7.73
C SER A 357 0.26 9.34 -8.68
N PRO A 358 -0.18 10.58 -8.92
CA PRO A 358 -1.32 10.88 -9.80
C PRO A 358 -1.19 10.25 -11.20
N GLY A 359 0.03 10.18 -11.76
CA GLY A 359 0.29 9.55 -13.05
C GLY A 359 0.06 8.04 -13.03
N SER A 360 0.46 7.37 -11.95
CA SER A 360 0.23 5.93 -11.81
C SER A 360 -1.25 5.61 -11.53
N LEU A 361 -1.96 6.47 -10.81
CA LEU A 361 -3.41 6.34 -10.61
C LEU A 361 -4.17 6.42 -11.93
N LEU A 362 -3.84 7.39 -12.79
CA LEU A 362 -4.46 7.52 -14.12
C LEU A 362 -4.26 6.28 -14.99
N THR A 363 -3.06 5.70 -14.95
CA THR A 363 -2.79 4.46 -15.70
C THR A 363 -3.61 3.29 -15.17
N GLN A 364 -3.78 3.15 -13.85
CA GLN A 364 -4.59 2.09 -13.24
C GLN A 364 -6.08 2.27 -13.53
N ILE A 365 -6.58 3.50 -13.49
CA ILE A 365 -7.95 3.84 -13.89
C ILE A 365 -8.17 3.44 -15.34
N GLY A 366 -7.24 3.78 -16.24
CA GLY A 366 -7.30 3.39 -17.65
C GLY A 366 -7.37 1.87 -17.84
N ILE A 367 -6.53 1.12 -17.13
CA ILE A 367 -6.52 -0.36 -17.18
C ILE A 367 -7.86 -0.91 -16.67
N GLY A 368 -8.38 -0.41 -15.55
CA GLY A 368 -9.68 -0.84 -15.00
C GLY A 368 -10.85 -0.62 -15.97
N LEU A 369 -10.90 0.56 -16.58
CA LEU A 369 -11.90 0.89 -17.59
C LEU A 369 -11.77 0.02 -18.86
N LEU A 370 -10.56 -0.19 -19.36
CA LEU A 370 -10.31 -1.05 -20.52
C LEU A 370 -10.70 -2.49 -20.25
N LEU A 371 -10.39 -3.05 -19.09
CA LEU A 371 -10.78 -4.40 -18.70
C LEU A 371 -12.30 -4.54 -18.54
N ALA A 372 -12.98 -3.55 -17.95
CA ALA A 372 -14.45 -3.54 -17.90
C ALA A 372 -15.07 -3.50 -19.30
N LEU A 373 -14.54 -2.63 -20.17
CA LEU A 373 -14.99 -2.51 -21.55
C LEU A 373 -14.77 -3.80 -22.34
N PHE A 374 -13.59 -4.39 -22.19
CA PHE A 374 -13.22 -5.64 -22.85
C PHE A 374 -14.10 -6.80 -22.39
N SER A 375 -14.30 -6.97 -21.07
CA SER A 375 -15.07 -8.08 -20.51
C SER A 375 -16.54 -8.04 -20.93
N VAL A 376 -17.18 -6.85 -20.92
CA VAL A 376 -18.57 -6.68 -21.32
C VAL A 376 -18.75 -6.91 -22.83
N ASN A 377 -17.86 -6.36 -23.66
CA ASN A 377 -17.93 -6.56 -25.11
C ASN A 377 -17.66 -8.02 -25.48
N LEU A 378 -16.70 -8.68 -24.83
CA LEU A 378 -16.44 -10.10 -25.05
C LEU A 378 -17.67 -10.95 -24.71
N ALA A 379 -18.33 -10.66 -23.59
CA ALA A 379 -19.56 -11.33 -23.18
C ALA A 379 -20.73 -11.12 -24.15
N ALA A 380 -20.86 -9.89 -24.67
CA ALA A 380 -21.92 -9.52 -25.62
C ALA A 380 -21.68 -10.06 -27.05
N LEU A 381 -20.45 -10.43 -27.39
CA LEU A 381 -20.03 -10.76 -28.75
C LEU A 381 -20.78 -11.98 -29.32
N ILE A 382 -20.91 -13.06 -28.56
CA ILE A 382 -21.60 -14.29 -29.00
C ILE A 382 -23.09 -14.05 -29.18
N PRO A 383 -23.83 -13.50 -28.22
CA PRO A 383 -25.24 -13.15 -28.39
C PRO A 383 -25.47 -12.19 -29.56
N ALA A 384 -24.70 -11.11 -29.66
CA ALA A 384 -24.83 -10.13 -30.74
C ALA A 384 -24.62 -10.76 -32.14
N TYR A 385 -23.61 -11.64 -32.26
CA TYR A 385 -23.34 -12.35 -33.49
C TYR A 385 -24.47 -13.28 -33.88
N LYS A 386 -24.97 -14.09 -32.94
CA LYS A 386 -26.09 -15.03 -33.20
C LYS A 386 -27.34 -14.29 -33.70
N ILE A 387 -27.69 -13.19 -33.09
CA ILE A 387 -28.89 -12.40 -33.43
C ILE A 387 -28.73 -11.70 -34.77
N SER A 388 -27.60 -11.11 -35.05
CA SER A 388 -27.34 -10.43 -36.32
C SER A 388 -27.48 -11.34 -37.54
N ARG A 389 -27.38 -12.67 -37.36
CA ARG A 389 -27.53 -13.70 -38.43
C ARG A 389 -28.89 -14.35 -38.51
N GLN A 390 -29.81 -14.09 -37.57
CA GLN A 390 -31.15 -14.68 -37.61
C GLN A 390 -31.96 -14.23 -38.84
N ASP A 391 -32.77 -15.14 -39.40
CA ASP A 391 -33.56 -14.86 -40.59
C ASP A 391 -34.77 -14.01 -40.21
N PRO A 392 -35.02 -12.85 -40.88
CA PRO A 392 -36.15 -11.98 -40.59
C PRO A 392 -37.51 -12.72 -40.65
N ALA A 393 -37.66 -13.67 -41.57
CA ALA A 393 -38.90 -14.43 -41.74
C ALA A 393 -39.25 -15.30 -40.53
N ILE A 394 -38.22 -15.88 -39.88
CA ILE A 394 -38.39 -16.69 -38.67
C ILE A 394 -38.65 -15.80 -37.45
N ALA A 395 -38.00 -14.67 -37.36
CA ALA A 395 -38.15 -13.72 -36.27
C ALA A 395 -39.53 -13.04 -36.19
N MET A 396 -40.25 -12.98 -37.30
CA MET A 396 -41.62 -12.41 -37.36
C MET A 396 -42.72 -13.45 -37.16
N ARG A 397 -42.41 -14.74 -37.21
CA ARG A 397 -43.40 -15.83 -37.19
C ARG A 397 -43.67 -16.41 -35.79
N GLU A 398 -42.77 -16.14 -34.85
CA GLU A 398 -42.88 -16.40 -33.39
C GLU A 398 -43.29 -15.12 -32.65
#